data_b4c349c69c5fc179be2343585ca95ffa
#
_entry.id   b4c349c69c5fc179be2343585ca95ffa
#
_cell.length_a   1.000
_cell.length_b   1.000
_cell.length_c   1.000
_cell.angle_alpha   90.00
_cell.angle_beta   90.00
_cell.angle_gamma   90.00
#
_symmetry.space_group_name_H-M   'P 1'
#
loop_
_entity.id
_entity.type
_entity.pdbx_description
1 polymer ?
#
loop_
_entity_poly.entity_id
_entity_poly.type
_entity_poly.pdbx_seq_one_letter_code
_entity_poly.pdbx_strand_id
1 'polypeptide(L)'
;MADIESISHSGICVHDLKAAEDFYCKVLGATVHSRVNYKTQDALRGRSFHTSLVLDDYLFAVMLTEDWMDVPPPEVIRGANRVRHAFCVPRARFDEITERLAQSKVSMEGPVSHPSHGPFGESIYFRDPTGNFLEVLWRRDEDETYNEVQPLGHGGGGA
;
A
#
# COMPACT_ATOMS: atom_id res chain seq x y z
N MET A 1 -11.53 19.83 17.97
CA MET A 1 -10.87 19.74 16.67
C MET A 1 -9.66 18.85 16.86
N ALA A 2 -9.34 17.99 15.89
CA ALA A 2 -8.09 17.25 15.94
C ALA A 2 -6.94 18.17 15.58
N ASP A 3 -5.78 17.98 16.24
CA ASP A 3 -4.58 18.79 15.97
C ASP A 3 -3.85 18.35 14.70
N ILE A 4 -4.23 17.19 14.14
CA ILE A 4 -3.69 16.62 12.89
C ILE A 4 -4.76 16.74 11.81
N GLU A 5 -4.42 17.43 10.72
CA GLU A 5 -5.36 17.66 9.61
C GLU A 5 -5.54 16.41 8.73
N SER A 6 -4.43 15.75 8.37
CA SER A 6 -4.45 14.59 7.47
C SER A 6 -3.14 13.80 7.52
N ILE A 7 -3.11 12.66 6.83
CA ILE A 7 -1.88 11.96 6.50
C ILE A 7 -1.34 12.57 5.20
N SER A 8 -0.14 13.18 5.25
CA SER A 8 0.43 13.85 4.08
C SER A 8 1.04 12.86 3.09
N HIS A 9 1.71 11.84 3.58
CA HIS A 9 2.35 10.79 2.78
C HIS A 9 2.65 9.57 3.63
N SER A 10 2.96 8.46 2.98
CA SER A 10 3.54 7.28 3.64
C SER A 10 4.81 6.84 2.91
N GLY A 11 5.60 6.04 3.59
CA GLY A 11 6.79 5.45 3.02
C GLY A 11 6.97 4.01 3.46
N ILE A 12 7.52 3.20 2.58
CA ILE A 12 7.90 1.82 2.86
C ILE A 12 9.35 1.57 2.49
N CYS A 13 9.96 0.66 3.22
CA CYS A 13 11.33 0.24 2.94
C CYS A 13 11.36 -0.85 1.88
N VAL A 14 12.34 -0.76 0.97
CA VAL A 14 12.53 -1.72 -0.11
C VAL A 14 14.00 -2.10 -0.25
N HIS A 15 14.27 -3.30 -0.74
CA HIS A 15 15.63 -3.78 -0.98
C HIS A 15 16.22 -3.32 -2.32
N ASP A 16 15.35 -3.02 -3.28
CA ASP A 16 15.72 -2.59 -4.63
C ASP A 16 14.75 -1.51 -5.10
N LEU A 17 15.26 -0.27 -5.20
CA LEU A 17 14.46 0.88 -5.63
C LEU A 17 13.93 0.74 -7.05
N LYS A 18 14.74 0.15 -7.95
CA LYS A 18 14.34 0.00 -9.35
C LYS A 18 13.23 -1.03 -9.50
N ALA A 19 13.37 -2.16 -8.82
CA ALA A 19 12.34 -3.21 -8.82
C ALA A 19 11.04 -2.70 -8.19
N ALA A 20 11.13 -1.95 -7.09
CA ALA A 20 9.97 -1.34 -6.45
C ALA A 20 9.31 -0.30 -7.36
N GLU A 21 10.08 0.65 -7.91
CA GLU A 21 9.56 1.66 -8.83
C GLU A 21 8.85 1.02 -10.02
N ASP A 22 9.49 0.03 -10.66
CA ASP A 22 8.88 -0.70 -11.77
C ASP A 22 7.57 -1.38 -11.38
N PHE A 23 7.53 -1.99 -10.20
CA PHE A 23 6.33 -2.65 -9.69
C PHE A 23 5.19 -1.65 -9.47
N TYR A 24 5.42 -0.59 -8.69
CA TYR A 24 4.38 0.38 -8.36
C TYR A 24 3.88 1.13 -9.59
N CYS A 25 4.78 1.47 -10.53
CA CYS A 25 4.38 2.14 -11.76
C CYS A 25 3.61 1.21 -12.71
N LYS A 26 4.08 -0.02 -12.93
CA LYS A 26 3.47 -0.95 -13.90
C LYS A 26 2.20 -1.60 -13.37
N VAL A 27 2.16 -1.96 -12.09
CA VAL A 27 1.04 -2.71 -11.50
C VAL A 27 -0.02 -1.76 -10.95
N LEU A 28 0.38 -0.80 -10.11
CA LEU A 28 -0.56 0.11 -9.47
C LEU A 28 -0.83 1.40 -10.25
N GLY A 29 -0.04 1.67 -11.30
CA GLY A 29 -0.21 2.87 -12.11
C GLY A 29 0.33 4.14 -11.47
N ALA A 30 1.26 4.00 -10.52
CA ALA A 30 1.94 5.15 -9.93
C ALA A 30 2.79 5.91 -10.96
N THR A 31 3.00 7.20 -10.71
CA THR A 31 3.93 8.02 -11.47
C THR A 31 5.09 8.47 -10.59
N VAL A 32 6.29 8.58 -11.17
CA VAL A 32 7.46 9.05 -10.44
C VAL A 32 7.37 10.56 -10.29
N HIS A 33 7.37 11.04 -9.04
CA HIS A 33 7.42 12.45 -8.71
C HIS A 33 8.88 12.94 -8.60
N SER A 34 9.70 12.25 -7.83
CA SER A 34 11.10 12.62 -7.62
C SER A 34 11.94 11.44 -7.21
N ARG A 35 13.25 11.54 -7.41
CA ARG A 35 14.24 10.56 -6.97
C ARG A 35 15.34 11.25 -6.19
N VAL A 36 15.65 10.70 -5.03
CA VAL A 36 16.83 11.05 -4.25
C VAL A 36 17.91 10.00 -4.54
N ASN A 37 19.02 10.44 -5.08
CA ASN A 37 20.14 9.60 -5.46
C ASN A 37 21.48 10.20 -4.99
N TYR A 38 22.61 9.56 -5.32
CA TYR A 38 23.94 10.03 -4.92
C TYR A 38 24.25 11.48 -5.23
N LYS A 39 23.69 12.04 -6.30
CA LYS A 39 23.90 13.45 -6.69
C LYS A 39 23.20 14.44 -5.76
N THR A 40 22.16 14.00 -5.06
CA THR A 40 21.36 14.81 -4.14
C THR A 40 21.64 14.47 -2.69
N GLN A 41 22.40 13.42 -2.40
CA GLN A 41 22.66 12.93 -1.05
C GLN A 41 23.34 13.97 -0.14
N ASP A 42 24.34 14.69 -0.67
CA ASP A 42 25.04 15.73 0.11
C ASP A 42 24.10 16.84 0.56
N ALA A 43 23.13 17.21 -0.27
CA ALA A 43 22.11 18.20 0.05
C ALA A 43 21.14 17.71 1.12
N LEU A 44 20.97 16.41 1.29
CA LEU A 44 20.00 15.77 2.17
C LEU A 44 20.60 15.22 3.46
N ARG A 45 21.90 15.41 3.69
CA ARG A 45 22.60 15.04 4.93
C ARG A 45 22.40 13.57 5.33
N GLY A 46 22.63 12.65 4.41
CA GLY A 46 22.57 11.21 4.70
C GLY A 46 21.17 10.64 4.84
N ARG A 47 20.15 11.27 4.28
CA ARG A 47 18.83 10.64 4.13
C ARG A 47 18.92 9.48 3.14
N SER A 48 18.16 8.42 3.43
CA SER A 48 18.12 7.23 2.59
C SER A 48 17.69 7.54 1.16
N PHE A 49 18.26 6.80 0.22
CA PHE A 49 17.82 6.85 -1.17
C PHE A 49 16.35 6.48 -1.27
N HIS A 50 15.59 7.24 -2.01
CA HIS A 50 14.20 6.96 -2.22
C HIS A 50 13.69 7.48 -3.56
N THR A 51 12.61 6.88 -4.02
CA THR A 51 11.77 7.40 -5.09
C THR A 51 10.43 7.79 -4.49
N SER A 52 10.04 9.03 -4.69
CA SER A 52 8.70 9.49 -4.37
C SER A 52 7.79 9.20 -5.55
N LEU A 53 6.72 8.48 -5.30
CA LEU A 53 5.71 8.09 -6.25
C LEU A 53 4.41 8.84 -5.95
N VAL A 54 3.62 9.10 -6.96
CA VAL A 54 2.28 9.66 -6.83
C VAL A 54 1.27 8.62 -7.30
N LEU A 55 0.30 8.35 -6.44
CA LEU A 55 -0.88 7.54 -6.68
C LEU A 55 -2.09 8.48 -6.61
N ASP A 56 -2.54 8.99 -7.75
CA ASP A 56 -3.50 10.09 -7.86
C ASP A 56 -2.98 11.36 -7.16
N ASP A 57 -3.53 11.76 -6.03
CA ASP A 57 -3.10 12.89 -5.20
C ASP A 57 -2.23 12.48 -3.99
N TYR A 58 -1.99 11.17 -3.79
CA TYR A 58 -1.30 10.65 -2.63
C TYR A 58 0.19 10.41 -2.89
N LEU A 59 1.03 11.04 -2.08
CA LEU A 59 2.47 10.84 -2.14
C LEU A 59 2.89 9.59 -1.38
N PHE A 60 3.58 8.69 -2.08
CA PHE A 60 4.05 7.41 -1.56
C PHE A 60 5.54 7.24 -1.84
N ALA A 61 6.35 7.11 -0.81
CA ALA A 61 7.79 6.97 -0.95
C ALA A 61 8.23 5.51 -0.82
N VAL A 62 9.01 5.03 -1.77
CA VAL A 62 9.77 3.78 -1.65
C VAL A 62 11.21 4.13 -1.29
N MET A 63 11.70 3.61 -0.15
CA MET A 63 12.97 3.99 0.44
C MET A 63 13.91 2.79 0.47
N LEU A 64 15.11 2.96 -0.07
CA LEU A 64 16.14 1.93 0.04
C LEU A 64 16.55 1.80 1.51
N THR A 65 16.55 0.57 2.01
CA THR A 65 17.10 0.30 3.34
C THR A 65 18.61 0.38 3.29
N GLU A 66 19.16 1.18 4.18
CA GLU A 66 20.56 1.18 4.51
C GLU A 66 20.76 0.41 5.84
N ASP A 67 22.04 0.12 6.19
CA ASP A 67 22.44 -0.73 7.32
C ASP A 67 21.82 -0.39 8.68
N TRP A 68 21.22 0.78 8.83
CA TRP A 68 20.57 1.22 10.07
C TRP A 68 19.07 0.91 10.16
N MET A 69 18.49 0.42 9.05
CA MET A 69 17.08 0.02 8.99
C MET A 69 17.00 -1.40 8.40
N ASP A 70 17.09 -2.39 9.26
CA ASP A 70 16.83 -3.76 8.85
C ASP A 70 15.37 -3.90 8.41
N VAL A 71 15.15 -4.06 7.11
CA VAL A 71 13.88 -4.62 6.65
C VAL A 71 13.93 -6.11 6.93
N PRO A 72 13.06 -6.63 7.78
CA PRO A 72 12.99 -8.05 7.99
C PRO A 72 12.77 -8.79 6.67
N PRO A 73 13.37 -9.95 6.48
CA PRO A 73 13.13 -10.76 5.29
C PRO A 73 11.62 -11.07 5.13
N PRO A 74 11.14 -11.31 3.90
CA PRO A 74 9.71 -11.46 3.59
C PRO A 74 8.97 -12.47 4.46
N GLU A 75 9.62 -13.55 4.87
CA GLU A 75 9.06 -14.58 5.76
C GLU A 75 8.80 -14.04 7.18
N VAL A 76 9.63 -13.12 7.66
CA VAL A 76 9.43 -12.48 8.98
C VAL A 76 8.32 -11.43 8.88
N ILE A 77 8.26 -10.68 7.79
CA ILE A 77 7.17 -9.74 7.53
C ILE A 77 5.83 -10.48 7.50
N ARG A 78 5.76 -11.67 6.94
CA ARG A 78 4.54 -12.50 6.95
C ARG A 78 4.07 -12.86 8.34
N GLY A 79 4.99 -13.15 9.26
CA GLY A 79 4.66 -13.66 10.61
C GLY A 79 4.44 -12.55 11.64
N ALA A 80 5.31 -11.56 11.67
CA ALA A 80 5.43 -10.63 12.79
C ALA A 80 4.80 -9.25 12.52
N ASN A 81 4.78 -8.78 11.28
CA ASN A 81 4.31 -7.44 10.96
C ASN A 81 3.10 -7.49 10.04
N ARG A 82 1.93 -7.19 10.63
CA ARG A 82 0.67 -7.09 9.90
C ARG A 82 0.41 -5.69 9.34
N VAL A 83 1.41 -4.84 9.29
CA VAL A 83 1.30 -3.55 8.62
C VAL A 83 1.07 -3.80 7.14
N ARG A 84 -0.02 -3.27 6.62
CA ARG A 84 -0.34 -3.27 5.20
C ARG A 84 -0.69 -1.87 4.74
N HIS A 85 -0.38 -1.59 3.49
CA HIS A 85 -0.90 -0.42 2.81
C HIS A 85 -2.09 -0.85 1.95
N ALA A 86 -3.25 -0.27 2.23
CA ALA A 86 -4.48 -0.53 1.50
C ALA A 86 -4.78 0.66 0.58
N PHE A 87 -4.87 0.41 -0.71
CA PHE A 87 -5.18 1.41 -1.73
C PHE A 87 -6.63 1.24 -2.18
N CYS A 88 -7.39 2.33 -2.10
CA CYS A 88 -8.75 2.36 -2.58
C CYS A 88 -8.78 2.82 -4.05
N VAL A 89 -9.49 2.09 -4.88
CA VAL A 89 -9.59 2.38 -6.32
C VAL A 89 -11.05 2.28 -6.79
N PRO A 90 -11.42 2.94 -7.91
CA PRO A 90 -12.69 2.69 -8.58
C PRO A 90 -12.78 1.22 -9.04
N ARG A 91 -14.00 0.66 -9.12
CA ARG A 91 -14.24 -0.74 -9.52
C ARG A 91 -13.52 -1.12 -10.83
N ALA A 92 -13.60 -0.30 -11.84
CA ALA A 92 -12.93 -0.57 -13.11
C ALA A 92 -11.40 -0.70 -12.96
N ARG A 93 -10.79 0.11 -12.10
CA ARG A 93 -9.36 0.03 -11.80
C ARG A 93 -8.97 -1.20 -11.00
N PHE A 94 -9.85 -1.66 -10.12
CA PHE A 94 -9.65 -2.90 -9.38
C PHE A 94 -9.48 -4.10 -10.34
N ASP A 95 -10.34 -4.20 -11.33
CA ASP A 95 -10.29 -5.26 -12.34
C ASP A 95 -8.99 -5.17 -13.17
N GLU A 96 -8.62 -3.97 -13.63
CA GLU A 96 -7.38 -3.75 -14.38
C GLU A 96 -6.11 -4.09 -13.56
N ILE A 97 -6.08 -3.73 -12.27
CA ILE A 97 -4.95 -4.04 -11.38
C ILE A 97 -4.86 -5.54 -11.14
N THR A 98 -5.99 -6.19 -10.92
CA THR A 98 -6.06 -7.65 -10.76
C THR A 98 -5.46 -8.35 -11.99
N GLU A 99 -5.81 -7.88 -13.17
CA GLU A 99 -5.29 -8.43 -14.43
C GLU A 99 -3.78 -8.18 -14.59
N ARG A 100 -3.30 -6.97 -14.28
CA ARG A 100 -1.86 -6.63 -14.32
C ARG A 100 -1.04 -7.44 -13.32
N LEU A 101 -1.57 -7.71 -12.13
CA LEU A 101 -0.93 -8.59 -11.15
C LEU A 101 -0.78 -10.02 -11.71
N ALA A 102 -1.83 -10.55 -12.32
CA ALA A 102 -1.80 -11.87 -12.93
C ALA A 102 -0.80 -11.94 -14.09
N GLN A 103 -0.80 -10.94 -14.99
CA GLN A 103 0.15 -10.84 -16.10
C GLN A 103 1.60 -10.73 -15.63
N SER A 104 1.82 -10.03 -14.52
CA SER A 104 3.13 -9.87 -13.88
C SER A 104 3.53 -11.07 -13.03
N LYS A 105 2.71 -12.14 -12.97
CA LYS A 105 2.92 -13.35 -12.18
C LYS A 105 3.10 -13.06 -10.67
N VAL A 106 2.47 -12.01 -10.19
CA VAL A 106 2.43 -11.71 -8.76
C VAL A 106 1.40 -12.61 -8.10
N SER A 107 1.82 -13.34 -7.07
CA SER A 107 0.88 -14.14 -6.27
C SER A 107 -0.06 -13.22 -5.51
N MET A 108 -1.36 -13.44 -5.62
CA MET A 108 -2.40 -12.69 -4.94
C MET A 108 -3.40 -13.61 -4.28
N GLU A 109 -4.02 -13.12 -3.21
CA GLU A 109 -5.14 -13.74 -2.52
C GLU A 109 -6.39 -12.89 -2.76
N GLY A 110 -7.50 -13.52 -3.07
CA GLY A 110 -8.76 -12.87 -3.38
C GLY A 110 -9.19 -13.08 -4.83
N PRO A 111 -10.23 -12.36 -5.33
CA PRO A 111 -10.97 -11.32 -4.60
C PRO A 111 -11.70 -11.85 -3.36
N VAL A 112 -11.59 -11.10 -2.26
CA VAL A 112 -12.33 -11.36 -1.02
C VAL A 112 -13.49 -10.39 -0.95
N SER A 113 -14.72 -10.90 -0.97
CA SER A 113 -15.91 -10.05 -0.86
C SER A 113 -16.14 -9.59 0.56
N HIS A 114 -16.40 -8.30 0.73
CA HIS A 114 -16.80 -7.72 2.00
C HIS A 114 -18.32 -7.75 2.20
N PRO A 115 -18.80 -7.65 3.46
CA PRO A 115 -20.23 -7.67 3.74
C PRO A 115 -21.00 -6.64 2.91
N SER A 116 -22.20 -7.01 2.47
CA SER A 116 -23.03 -6.17 1.58
C SER A 116 -23.48 -4.84 2.18
N HIS A 117 -23.45 -4.73 3.51
CA HIS A 117 -23.83 -3.52 4.27
C HIS A 117 -22.63 -2.63 4.64
N GLY A 118 -21.46 -2.86 4.05
CA GLY A 118 -20.25 -2.05 4.29
C GLY A 118 -19.83 -1.26 3.05
N PRO A 119 -18.91 -0.31 3.19
CA PRO A 119 -18.47 0.56 2.10
C PRO A 119 -17.56 -0.15 1.11
N PHE A 120 -17.02 -1.29 1.48
CA PHE A 120 -16.05 -2.01 0.67
C PHE A 120 -16.73 -3.11 -0.13
N GLY A 121 -16.40 -3.21 -1.41
CA GLY A 121 -16.89 -4.27 -2.28
C GLY A 121 -16.04 -5.53 -2.16
N GLU A 122 -14.84 -5.48 -2.71
CA GLU A 122 -13.89 -6.60 -2.72
C GLU A 122 -12.49 -6.09 -2.51
N SER A 123 -11.63 -6.96 -1.98
CA SER A 123 -10.19 -6.73 -1.82
C SER A 123 -9.38 -7.84 -2.45
N ILE A 124 -8.20 -7.48 -2.96
CA ILE A 124 -7.11 -8.40 -3.29
C ILE A 124 -5.89 -8.07 -2.45
N TYR A 125 -5.18 -9.12 -2.05
CA TYR A 125 -3.98 -9.03 -1.20
C TYR A 125 -2.79 -9.60 -1.94
N PHE A 126 -1.66 -8.91 -1.89
CA PHE A 126 -0.44 -9.32 -2.57
C PHE A 126 0.79 -8.70 -1.89
N ARG A 127 1.97 -8.99 -2.44
CA ARG A 127 3.22 -8.44 -1.94
C ARG A 127 3.96 -7.73 -3.04
N ASP A 128 4.66 -6.65 -2.67
CA ASP A 128 5.64 -6.02 -3.55
C ASP A 128 6.91 -6.90 -3.68
N PRO A 129 7.88 -6.55 -4.53
CA PRO A 129 9.11 -7.33 -4.71
C PRO A 129 9.94 -7.52 -3.45
N THR A 130 9.84 -6.61 -2.48
CA THR A 130 10.52 -6.72 -1.17
C THR A 130 9.78 -7.66 -0.22
N GLY A 131 8.47 -7.84 -0.41
CA GLY A 131 7.60 -8.64 0.44
C GLY A 131 6.66 -7.81 1.31
N ASN A 132 6.61 -6.50 1.14
CA ASN A 132 5.65 -5.65 1.84
C ASN A 132 4.23 -6.07 1.50
N PHE A 133 3.36 -6.11 2.51
CA PHE A 133 1.99 -6.56 2.37
C PHE A 133 1.09 -5.41 1.90
N LEU A 134 0.44 -5.63 0.79
CA LEU A 134 -0.40 -4.65 0.11
C LEU A 134 -1.81 -5.18 -0.06
N GLU A 135 -2.75 -4.26 -0.09
CA GLU A 135 -4.15 -4.51 -0.40
C GLU A 135 -4.61 -3.49 -1.43
N VAL A 136 -5.37 -3.94 -2.41
CA VAL A 136 -6.17 -3.07 -3.27
C VAL A 136 -7.62 -3.44 -3.07
N LEU A 137 -8.45 -2.44 -2.89
CA LEU A 137 -9.87 -2.60 -2.68
C LEU A 137 -10.67 -1.56 -3.47
N TRP A 138 -11.90 -1.87 -3.81
CA TRP A 138 -12.83 -0.89 -4.33
C TRP A 138 -13.95 -0.60 -3.33
N ARG A 139 -14.44 0.65 -3.35
CA ARG A 139 -15.56 1.08 -2.51
C ARG A 139 -16.83 1.06 -3.33
N ARG A 140 -17.92 0.67 -2.66
CA ARG A 140 -19.28 0.87 -3.18
C ARG A 140 -19.57 2.36 -3.24
N ASP A 141 -20.51 2.74 -4.09
CA ASP A 141 -20.92 4.13 -4.23
C ASP A 141 -21.44 4.71 -2.91
N GLU A 142 -21.27 6.02 -2.73
CA GLU A 142 -21.54 6.72 -1.46
C GLU A 142 -23.01 6.66 -1.03
N ASP A 143 -23.92 6.36 -1.93
CA ASP A 143 -25.35 6.19 -1.62
C ASP A 143 -25.65 4.93 -0.78
N GLU A 144 -24.70 4.01 -0.68
CA GLU A 144 -24.73 2.88 0.28
C GLU A 144 -24.05 3.25 1.60
N THR A 145 -24.24 4.48 2.06
CA THR A 145 -23.55 5.01 3.23
C THR A 145 -23.87 4.24 4.50
N TYR A 146 -22.87 4.15 5.33
CA TYR A 146 -22.94 3.83 6.73
C TYR A 146 -23.95 4.69 7.45
N ASN A 147 -25.18 4.27 7.50
CA ASN A 147 -26.17 4.90 8.36
C ASN A 147 -26.08 4.40 9.82
N GLU A 148 -25.22 3.43 10.09
CA GLU A 148 -24.96 2.96 11.44
C GLU A 148 -23.46 2.83 11.67
N VAL A 149 -22.90 3.73 12.46
CA VAL A 149 -21.62 3.49 13.13
C VAL A 149 -21.86 2.30 14.05
N GLN A 150 -21.53 1.11 13.59
CA GLN A 150 -21.50 -0.05 14.45
C GLN A 150 -20.54 0.26 15.59
N PRO A 151 -20.98 0.24 16.85
CA PRO A 151 -20.05 0.38 17.96
C PRO A 151 -18.99 -0.71 17.77
N LEU A 152 -17.72 -0.33 17.90
CA LEU A 152 -16.62 -1.29 17.89
C LEU A 152 -16.98 -2.34 18.93
N GLY A 153 -17.49 -3.47 18.47
CA GLY A 153 -17.74 -4.61 19.32
C GLY A 153 -16.42 -4.97 19.94
N HIS A 154 -16.25 -4.79 21.23
CA HIS A 154 -15.22 -5.46 21.93
C HIS A 154 -15.47 -6.93 21.67
N GLY A 155 -14.64 -7.54 20.83
CA GLY A 155 -14.68 -8.96 20.57
C GLY A 155 -14.63 -9.68 21.91
N GLY A 156 -15.80 -10.06 22.39
CA GLY A 156 -15.89 -10.91 23.55
C GLY A 156 -15.21 -12.21 23.17
N GLY A 157 -14.04 -12.44 23.75
CA GLY A 157 -13.44 -13.76 23.76
C GLY A 157 -14.47 -14.69 24.38
N GLY A 158 -15.18 -15.41 23.54
CA GLY A 158 -15.92 -16.58 23.96
C GLY A 158 -14.96 -17.65 24.36
N ALA A 159 -15.15 -18.17 25.54
CA ALA A 159 -14.45 -19.30 26.12
C ALA A 159 -14.49 -20.54 25.21
#